data_d842eb7aa7934736774c174775632452
#
_entry.id   d842eb7aa7934736774c174775632452
#
_cell.length_a   1.000
_cell.length_b   1.000
_cell.length_c   1.000
_cell.angle_alpha   90.00
_cell.angle_beta   90.00
_cell.angle_gamma   90.00
#
_symmetry.space_group_name_H-M   'P 1'
#
loop_
_entity.id
_entity.type
_entity.pdbx_description
1 polymer ?
#
loop_
_entity_poly.entity_id
_entity_poly.type
_entity_poly.pdbx_seq_one_letter_code
_entity_poly.pdbx_strand_id
1 'polypeptide(L)'
;MVLYEYVGKMLRKEGKIVVENVKKLMRKAMGIVLSVVLTLGCILGSGTIAWAEGETADAAAKIKVACVGDSLTEGYTSTGANSGKKGPNAYPARLQSLLGSGYEVKNFGETGAFLMEGTSNPYKSGTEYEQSKAYNADIVIIMLGTNDSKNWNEENYKTQMTAFYNEYKTENNKVIFATSPKCYQTTGNDITQEKVEKVYQAQKALIKENAAWDFIDMYEKTEGKENLYNTDKVHFTDAGYLYIAECMYEKITGKKAPIEEKVKIPHTQQSGETNYFTFAEGKMEYSL
;
A
#
# COMPACT_ATOMS: atom_id res chain seq x y z
N MET A 1 38.76 -25.85 10.88
CA MET A 1 37.78 -24.93 10.26
C MET A 1 36.33 -25.24 10.70
N VAL A 2 35.88 -26.50 10.69
CA VAL A 2 34.50 -26.92 11.05
C VAL A 2 34.17 -26.66 12.52
N LEU A 3 35.11 -26.79 13.46
CA LEU A 3 34.88 -26.59 14.89
C LEU A 3 34.61 -25.13 15.26
N TYR A 4 35.30 -24.19 14.62
CA TYR A 4 35.07 -22.74 14.83
C TYR A 4 33.69 -22.25 14.34
N GLU A 5 33.20 -22.85 13.27
CA GLU A 5 31.87 -22.52 12.72
C GLU A 5 30.75 -23.09 13.61
N TYR A 6 30.95 -24.26 14.19
CA TYR A 6 30.01 -24.88 15.11
C TYR A 6 29.89 -24.11 16.44
N VAL A 7 31.04 -23.71 17.01
CA VAL A 7 31.08 -22.90 18.25
C VAL A 7 30.46 -21.50 18.01
N GLY A 8 30.70 -20.87 16.87
CA GLY A 8 30.10 -19.59 16.51
C GLY A 8 28.58 -19.65 16.32
N LYS A 9 28.03 -20.78 15.85
CA LYS A 9 26.58 -21.01 15.77
C LYS A 9 25.94 -21.26 17.14
N MET A 10 26.62 -21.98 18.03
CA MET A 10 26.15 -22.20 19.42
C MET A 10 26.09 -20.88 20.20
N LEU A 11 27.16 -20.09 20.18
CA LEU A 11 27.22 -18.79 20.90
C LEU A 11 26.16 -17.80 20.39
N ARG A 12 25.86 -17.78 19.09
CA ARG A 12 24.76 -16.97 18.53
C ARG A 12 23.38 -17.46 18.96
N LYS A 13 23.19 -18.76 19.12
CA LYS A 13 21.91 -19.35 19.59
C LYS A 13 21.67 -19.05 21.07
N GLU A 14 22.69 -19.19 21.91
CA GLU A 14 22.63 -18.85 23.33
C GLU A 14 22.42 -17.34 23.56
N GLY A 15 23.11 -16.50 22.79
CA GLY A 15 22.92 -15.05 22.86
C GLY A 15 21.50 -14.61 22.51
N LYS A 16 20.84 -15.23 21.52
CA LYS A 16 19.42 -14.96 21.21
C LYS A 16 18.49 -15.36 22.33
N ILE A 17 18.74 -16.53 22.97
CA ILE A 17 17.93 -17.01 24.10
C ILE A 17 18.07 -16.08 25.32
N VAL A 18 19.29 -15.61 25.60
CA VAL A 18 19.55 -14.65 26.69
C VAL A 18 18.83 -13.33 26.47
N VAL A 19 18.90 -12.77 25.26
CA VAL A 19 18.20 -11.50 24.90
C VAL A 19 16.67 -11.66 25.02
N GLU A 20 16.13 -12.77 24.57
CA GLU A 20 14.69 -13.02 24.65
C GLU A 20 14.21 -13.18 26.11
N ASN A 21 15.00 -13.88 26.94
CA ASN A 21 14.71 -14.04 28.36
C ASN A 21 14.82 -12.70 29.12
N VAL A 22 15.80 -11.84 28.80
CA VAL A 22 15.93 -10.49 29.37
C VAL A 22 14.74 -9.62 28.98
N LYS A 23 14.29 -9.62 27.74
CA LYS A 23 13.07 -8.90 27.31
C LYS A 23 11.82 -9.38 28.05
N LYS A 24 11.70 -10.68 28.27
CA LYS A 24 10.58 -11.28 29.00
C LYS A 24 10.59 -10.90 30.49
N LEU A 25 11.79 -10.82 31.09
CA LEU A 25 11.96 -10.39 32.46
C LEU A 25 11.65 -8.89 32.64
N MET A 26 12.09 -8.04 31.70
CA MET A 26 11.80 -6.61 31.70
C MET A 26 10.29 -6.33 31.57
N ARG A 27 9.59 -7.07 30.70
CA ARG A 27 8.12 -6.97 30.58
C ARG A 27 7.38 -7.39 31.86
N LYS A 28 7.87 -8.42 32.58
CA LYS A 28 7.31 -8.82 33.88
C LYS A 28 7.59 -7.78 34.96
N ALA A 29 8.79 -7.21 35.00
CA ALA A 29 9.16 -6.17 35.98
C ALA A 29 8.32 -4.89 35.77
N MET A 30 8.09 -4.49 34.53
CA MET A 30 7.26 -3.32 34.20
C MET A 30 5.79 -3.53 34.59
N GLY A 31 5.26 -4.76 34.44
CA GLY A 31 3.91 -5.10 34.90
C GLY A 31 3.75 -5.06 36.42
N ILE A 32 4.79 -5.43 37.17
CA ILE A 32 4.78 -5.40 38.66
C ILE A 32 4.88 -3.98 39.18
N VAL A 33 5.69 -3.10 38.58
CA VAL A 33 5.80 -1.70 38.96
C VAL A 33 4.48 -0.97 38.73
N LEU A 34 3.77 -1.25 37.64
CA LEU A 34 2.47 -0.64 37.35
C LEU A 34 1.39 -1.08 38.34
N SER A 35 1.41 -2.35 38.82
CA SER A 35 0.46 -2.85 39.80
C SER A 35 0.70 -2.30 41.22
N VAL A 36 1.96 -2.04 41.61
CA VAL A 36 2.32 -1.47 42.92
C VAL A 36 1.94 0.01 43.00
N VAL A 37 2.05 0.77 41.93
CA VAL A 37 1.62 2.19 41.88
C VAL A 37 0.11 2.32 42.01
N LEU A 38 -0.67 1.38 41.43
CA LEU A 38 -2.13 1.36 41.53
C LEU A 38 -2.65 0.98 42.96
N THR A 39 -1.90 0.20 43.74
CA THR A 39 -2.33 -0.23 45.08
C THR A 39 -1.94 0.76 46.18
N LEU A 40 -0.90 1.60 46.00
CA LEU A 40 -0.50 2.60 46.99
C LEU A 40 -1.38 3.88 46.93
N GLY A 41 -2.09 4.14 45.85
CA GLY A 41 -2.97 5.29 45.70
C GLY A 41 -4.31 5.20 46.46
N CYS A 42 -4.67 4.06 47.00
CA CYS A 42 -5.98 3.83 47.63
C CYS A 42 -6.00 4.02 49.16
N ILE A 43 -4.92 4.41 49.82
CA ILE A 43 -4.83 4.43 51.33
C ILE A 43 -4.83 5.82 51.96
N LEU A 44 -4.70 6.92 51.21
CA LEU A 44 -4.68 8.25 51.78
C LEU A 44 -5.66 9.21 51.08
N GLY A 45 -6.82 9.42 51.72
CA GLY A 45 -7.60 10.63 51.56
C GLY A 45 -9.00 10.49 51.00
N SER A 46 -9.99 10.63 51.88
CA SER A 46 -11.39 10.93 51.55
C SER A 46 -11.53 12.30 50.90
N GLY A 47 -11.29 12.39 49.63
CA GLY A 47 -11.59 13.53 48.77
C GLY A 47 -12.22 13.03 47.49
N THR A 48 -13.40 13.55 47.14
CA THR A 48 -14.07 13.26 45.89
C THR A 48 -13.23 13.77 44.72
N ILE A 49 -12.39 12.88 44.18
CA ILE A 49 -11.69 13.12 42.93
C ILE A 49 -12.68 12.70 41.82
N ALA A 50 -13.22 13.70 41.12
CA ALA A 50 -13.89 13.46 39.84
C ALA A 50 -12.84 12.87 38.89
N TRP A 51 -12.92 11.58 38.64
CA TRP A 51 -12.15 10.93 37.59
C TRP A 51 -12.63 11.48 36.24
N ALA A 52 -11.88 12.43 35.70
CA ALA A 52 -11.92 12.63 34.27
C ALA A 52 -11.38 11.33 33.66
N GLU A 53 -12.25 10.49 33.15
CA GLU A 53 -11.91 9.39 32.25
C GLU A 53 -11.27 10.00 31.00
N GLY A 54 -9.98 10.33 31.11
CA GLY A 54 -9.12 10.48 29.96
C GLY A 54 -8.68 9.10 29.54
N GLU A 55 -9.47 8.40 28.73
CA GLU A 55 -8.99 7.29 27.94
C GLU A 55 -7.88 7.81 27.00
N THR A 56 -6.66 7.86 27.48
CA THR A 56 -5.51 7.74 26.60
C THR A 56 -5.39 6.24 26.29
N ALA A 57 -6.29 5.72 25.46
CA ALA A 57 -5.98 4.54 24.70
C ALA A 57 -4.70 4.87 23.95
N ASP A 58 -3.61 4.21 24.31
CA ASP A 58 -2.36 4.23 23.57
C ASP A 58 -2.71 3.74 22.17
N ALA A 59 -2.96 4.71 21.27
CA ALA A 59 -3.42 4.39 19.94
C ALA A 59 -2.29 3.59 19.29
N ALA A 60 -2.48 2.28 19.18
CA ALA A 60 -1.51 1.38 18.59
C ALA A 60 -1.00 2.01 17.28
N ALA A 61 0.32 2.14 17.14
CA ALA A 61 0.92 2.78 15.98
C ALA A 61 0.41 2.11 14.70
N LYS A 62 -0.16 2.91 13.79
CA LYS A 62 -0.69 2.40 12.52
C LYS A 62 0.44 1.91 11.63
N ILE A 63 0.17 0.86 10.87
CA ILE A 63 1.06 0.38 9.82
C ILE A 63 0.98 1.36 8.65
N LYS A 64 2.09 2.01 8.33
CA LYS A 64 2.17 2.99 7.24
C LYS A 64 2.39 2.31 5.91
N VAL A 65 1.57 2.65 4.92
CA VAL A 65 1.67 2.13 3.55
C VAL A 65 1.89 3.28 2.59
N ALA A 66 3.00 3.28 1.85
CA ALA A 66 3.28 4.22 0.78
C ALA A 66 2.95 3.58 -0.58
N CYS A 67 2.07 4.22 -1.35
CA CYS A 67 1.79 3.83 -2.73
C CYS A 67 2.56 4.77 -3.67
N VAL A 68 3.65 4.28 -4.24
CA VAL A 68 4.58 4.99 -5.12
C VAL A 68 4.29 4.59 -6.56
N GLY A 69 4.13 5.56 -7.48
CA GLY A 69 3.85 5.25 -8.86
C GLY A 69 3.51 6.46 -9.72
N ASP A 70 2.94 6.17 -10.88
CA ASP A 70 2.53 7.16 -11.87
C ASP A 70 1.03 7.53 -11.78
N SER A 71 0.42 7.91 -12.91
CA SER A 71 -1.02 8.22 -13.00
C SER A 71 -1.93 7.08 -12.53
N LEU A 72 -1.51 5.82 -12.69
CA LEU A 72 -2.28 4.66 -12.23
C LEU A 72 -2.30 4.54 -10.70
N THR A 73 -1.30 5.08 -10.02
CA THR A 73 -1.26 5.19 -8.55
C THR A 73 -1.97 6.46 -8.10
N GLU A 74 -1.75 7.59 -8.78
CA GLU A 74 -2.43 8.86 -8.47
C GLU A 74 -3.95 8.73 -8.56
N GLY A 75 -4.45 7.87 -9.47
CA GLY A 75 -5.87 7.65 -9.69
C GLY A 75 -6.43 8.50 -10.82
N TYR A 76 -5.60 8.78 -11.82
CA TYR A 76 -6.02 9.55 -12.99
C TYR A 76 -7.16 8.85 -13.73
N THR A 77 -8.17 9.65 -14.12
CA THR A 77 -9.24 9.21 -15.01
C THR A 77 -9.24 10.13 -16.23
N SER A 78 -9.32 9.56 -17.43
CA SER A 78 -9.35 10.33 -18.69
C SER A 78 -10.62 11.17 -18.86
N THR A 79 -11.65 10.89 -18.07
CA THR A 79 -12.95 11.57 -18.12
C THR A 79 -13.41 11.93 -16.71
N GLY A 80 -13.79 13.20 -16.49
CA GLY A 80 -14.45 13.64 -15.27
C GLY A 80 -13.62 14.48 -14.31
N ALA A 81 -14.23 14.86 -13.17
CA ALA A 81 -13.72 15.82 -12.20
C ALA A 81 -12.48 15.35 -11.40
N ASN A 82 -12.04 14.10 -11.55
CA ASN A 82 -10.94 13.51 -10.80
C ASN A 82 -9.64 13.41 -11.61
N SER A 83 -9.56 14.01 -12.80
CA SER A 83 -8.34 13.97 -13.59
C SER A 83 -7.19 14.65 -12.85
N GLY A 84 -6.10 13.91 -12.59
CA GLY A 84 -4.89 14.42 -11.94
C GLY A 84 -5.04 14.72 -10.45
N LYS A 85 -5.99 14.13 -9.76
CA LYS A 85 -6.16 14.32 -8.31
C LYS A 85 -6.25 12.98 -7.58
N LYS A 86 -5.56 12.89 -6.46
CA LYS A 86 -5.58 11.76 -5.52
C LYS A 86 -6.96 11.64 -4.85
N GLY A 87 -7.97 11.31 -5.66
CA GLY A 87 -9.37 11.26 -5.25
C GLY A 87 -9.74 9.99 -4.47
N PRO A 88 -10.96 9.93 -3.91
CA PRO A 88 -11.45 8.80 -3.11
C PRO A 88 -11.55 7.51 -3.92
N ASN A 89 -11.58 7.58 -5.25
CA ASN A 89 -11.67 6.43 -6.14
C ASN A 89 -10.29 5.91 -6.59
N ALA A 90 -9.20 6.61 -6.30
CA ALA A 90 -7.85 6.09 -6.52
C ALA A 90 -7.60 4.83 -5.69
N TYR A 91 -6.80 3.86 -6.24
CA TYR A 91 -6.60 2.60 -5.52
C TYR A 91 -6.00 2.76 -4.11
N PRO A 92 -5.10 3.74 -3.82
CA PRO A 92 -4.59 3.90 -2.47
C PRO A 92 -5.69 4.29 -1.45
N ALA A 93 -6.65 5.14 -1.85
CA ALA A 93 -7.77 5.50 -1.00
C ALA A 93 -8.73 4.31 -0.77
N ARG A 94 -8.98 3.52 -1.82
CA ARG A 94 -9.74 2.27 -1.71
C ARG A 94 -9.03 1.24 -0.84
N LEU A 95 -7.70 1.13 -0.98
CA LEU A 95 -6.87 0.26 -0.15
C LEU A 95 -6.91 0.66 1.33
N GLN A 96 -6.91 1.98 1.64
CA GLN A 96 -7.12 2.48 3.00
C GLN A 96 -8.45 2.01 3.57
N SER A 97 -9.51 2.07 2.79
CA SER A 97 -10.85 1.63 3.21
C SER A 97 -10.87 0.12 3.49
N LEU A 98 -10.23 -0.68 2.63
CA LEU A 98 -10.15 -2.14 2.80
C LEU A 98 -9.31 -2.56 4.01
N LEU A 99 -8.18 -1.87 4.25
CA LEU A 99 -7.25 -2.19 5.35
C LEU A 99 -7.77 -1.70 6.72
N GLY A 100 -8.65 -0.69 6.75
CA GLY A 100 -9.24 -0.15 7.97
C GLY A 100 -8.30 0.72 8.81
N SER A 101 -8.71 0.99 10.05
CA SER A 101 -8.07 1.98 10.93
C SER A 101 -6.68 1.59 11.46
N GLY A 102 -6.32 0.30 11.40
CA GLY A 102 -4.98 -0.18 11.78
C GLY A 102 -3.86 0.21 10.80
N TYR A 103 -4.22 0.78 9.65
CA TYR A 103 -3.29 1.20 8.61
C TYR A 103 -3.43 2.69 8.31
N GLU A 104 -2.35 3.27 7.78
CA GLU A 104 -2.32 4.62 7.22
C GLU A 104 -1.73 4.54 5.81
N VAL A 105 -2.60 4.62 4.78
CA VAL A 105 -2.21 4.52 3.37
C VAL A 105 -2.06 5.91 2.78
N LYS A 106 -0.90 6.21 2.19
CA LYS A 106 -0.66 7.46 1.46
C LYS A 106 -0.40 7.24 -0.02
N ASN A 107 -0.98 8.12 -0.81
CA ASN A 107 -0.85 8.15 -2.26
C ASN A 107 0.30 9.09 -2.65
N PHE A 108 1.36 8.53 -3.18
CA PHE A 108 2.52 9.22 -3.76
C PHE A 108 2.60 8.97 -5.28
N GLY A 109 1.46 8.84 -5.94
CA GLY A 109 1.38 8.80 -7.39
C GLY A 109 1.63 10.17 -8.00
N GLU A 110 2.29 10.18 -9.16
CA GLU A 110 2.56 11.39 -9.96
C GLU A 110 2.24 11.13 -11.43
N THR A 111 1.21 11.80 -11.93
CA THR A 111 0.75 11.61 -13.32
C THR A 111 1.87 11.89 -14.33
N GLY A 112 2.07 10.95 -15.25
CA GLY A 112 3.08 11.06 -16.30
C GLY A 112 4.50 10.71 -15.87
N ALA A 113 4.72 10.32 -14.61
CA ALA A 113 6.04 10.02 -14.09
C ALA A 113 6.64 8.76 -14.73
N PHE A 114 7.93 8.84 -15.00
CA PHE A 114 8.79 7.75 -15.46
C PHE A 114 9.64 7.23 -14.29
N LEU A 115 9.96 5.96 -14.30
CA LEU A 115 11.02 5.45 -13.45
C LEU A 115 12.39 5.95 -13.91
N MET A 116 12.63 5.93 -15.25
CA MET A 116 13.91 6.28 -15.83
C MET A 116 14.21 7.77 -15.72
N GLU A 117 15.39 8.08 -15.18
CA GLU A 117 15.98 9.40 -15.19
C GLU A 117 16.39 9.80 -16.64
N GLY A 118 16.48 11.10 -16.90
CA GLY A 118 16.76 11.61 -18.26
C GLY A 118 15.53 11.65 -19.17
N THR A 119 14.36 11.34 -18.65
CA THR A 119 13.05 11.52 -19.33
C THR A 119 12.44 12.88 -19.03
N SER A 120 11.27 13.18 -19.61
CA SER A 120 10.61 14.48 -19.43
C SER A 120 10.03 14.70 -18.02
N ASN A 121 9.74 13.64 -17.29
CA ASN A 121 9.18 13.69 -15.92
C ASN A 121 9.68 12.51 -15.08
N PRO A 122 10.96 12.46 -14.66
CA PRO A 122 11.46 11.40 -13.81
C PRO A 122 10.82 11.47 -12.42
N TYR A 123 10.27 10.37 -11.91
CA TYR A 123 9.64 10.32 -10.59
C TYR A 123 10.58 10.82 -9.48
N LYS A 124 11.88 10.51 -9.55
CA LYS A 124 12.88 10.96 -8.58
C LYS A 124 13.12 12.47 -8.54
N SER A 125 12.67 13.20 -9.57
CA SER A 125 12.74 14.67 -9.61
C SER A 125 11.49 15.35 -9.06
N GLY A 126 10.45 14.58 -8.75
CA GLY A 126 9.17 15.07 -8.25
C GLY A 126 9.10 15.19 -6.72
N THR A 127 8.18 16.03 -6.24
CA THR A 127 7.90 16.19 -4.80
C THR A 127 7.34 14.91 -4.17
N GLU A 128 6.66 14.08 -4.95
CA GLU A 128 6.09 12.80 -4.49
C GLU A 128 7.18 11.82 -4.07
N TYR A 129 8.31 11.80 -4.77
CA TYR A 129 9.47 11.00 -4.36
C TYR A 129 9.97 11.43 -2.98
N GLU A 130 10.28 12.72 -2.78
CA GLU A 130 10.79 13.25 -1.52
C GLU A 130 9.82 12.99 -0.36
N GLN A 131 8.53 13.22 -0.58
CA GLN A 131 7.50 13.00 0.42
C GLN A 131 7.35 11.51 0.76
N SER A 132 7.40 10.62 -0.22
CA SER A 132 7.31 9.18 0.00
C SER A 132 8.49 8.63 0.79
N LYS A 133 9.69 9.17 0.55
CA LYS A 133 10.90 8.83 1.33
C LYS A 133 10.79 9.33 2.77
N ALA A 134 10.36 10.58 2.95
CA ALA A 134 10.19 11.20 4.27
C ALA A 134 9.07 10.52 5.09
N TYR A 135 8.10 9.88 4.44
CA TYR A 135 6.99 9.20 5.11
C TYR A 135 7.44 7.99 5.95
N ASN A 136 8.58 7.39 5.63
CA ASN A 136 9.16 6.26 6.34
C ASN A 136 8.12 5.14 6.57
N ALA A 137 7.63 4.57 5.48
CA ALA A 137 6.56 3.58 5.48
C ALA A 137 7.06 2.18 5.90
N ASP A 138 6.20 1.44 6.61
CA ASP A 138 6.40 0.02 6.93
C ASP A 138 6.22 -0.88 5.71
N ILE A 139 5.34 -0.45 4.77
CA ILE A 139 5.09 -1.13 3.50
C ILE A 139 5.18 -0.10 2.38
N VAL A 140 5.98 -0.38 1.36
CA VAL A 140 6.07 0.44 0.15
C VAL A 140 5.62 -0.39 -1.04
N ILE A 141 4.65 0.11 -1.81
CA ILE A 141 4.22 -0.46 -3.09
C ILE A 141 4.81 0.41 -4.19
N ILE A 142 5.60 -0.18 -5.09
CA ILE A 142 6.19 0.51 -6.25
C ILE A 142 5.51 -0.01 -7.52
N MET A 143 4.80 0.87 -8.24
CA MET A 143 4.14 0.56 -9.52
C MET A 143 4.50 1.65 -10.54
N LEU A 144 5.66 1.48 -11.19
CA LEU A 144 6.22 2.37 -12.22
C LEU A 144 6.65 1.57 -13.44
N GLY A 145 6.61 2.19 -14.61
CA GLY A 145 7.05 1.58 -15.87
C GLY A 145 6.11 1.83 -17.04
N THR A 146 4.82 2.09 -16.80
CA THR A 146 3.86 2.31 -17.88
C THR A 146 4.30 3.48 -18.78
N ASN A 147 4.74 4.60 -18.23
CA ASN A 147 5.25 5.73 -18.99
C ASN A 147 6.61 5.48 -19.64
N ASP A 148 7.45 4.64 -19.01
CA ASP A 148 8.77 4.28 -19.54
C ASP A 148 8.68 3.58 -20.89
N SER A 149 7.55 2.97 -21.21
CA SER A 149 7.25 2.39 -22.51
C SER A 149 7.37 3.39 -23.69
N LYS A 150 7.23 4.69 -23.43
CA LYS A 150 7.36 5.76 -24.44
C LYS A 150 8.81 5.94 -24.92
N ASN A 151 9.77 5.82 -24.01
CA ASN A 151 11.19 6.03 -24.24
C ASN A 151 11.99 4.78 -23.86
N TRP A 152 11.54 3.62 -24.34
CA TRP A 152 11.99 2.33 -23.85
C TRP A 152 13.47 2.05 -24.07
N ASN A 153 14.15 1.75 -22.96
CA ASN A 153 15.51 1.20 -22.91
C ASN A 153 15.54 0.16 -21.78
N GLU A 154 15.60 -1.10 -22.16
CA GLU A 154 15.48 -2.22 -21.21
C GLU A 154 16.58 -2.24 -20.16
N GLU A 155 17.85 -2.10 -20.59
CA GLU A 155 19.01 -2.16 -19.69
C GLU A 155 18.96 -1.01 -18.67
N ASN A 156 18.67 0.20 -19.15
CA ASN A 156 18.54 1.38 -18.31
C ASN A 156 17.37 1.22 -17.31
N TYR A 157 16.22 0.75 -17.79
CA TYR A 157 15.06 0.50 -16.93
C TYR A 157 15.37 -0.52 -15.84
N LYS A 158 15.97 -1.67 -16.18
CA LYS A 158 16.32 -2.72 -15.22
C LYS A 158 17.31 -2.22 -14.16
N THR A 159 18.34 -1.50 -14.60
CA THR A 159 19.34 -0.92 -13.71
C THR A 159 18.72 0.07 -12.74
N GLN A 160 17.91 1.00 -13.24
CA GLN A 160 17.31 2.04 -12.41
C GLN A 160 16.20 1.50 -11.51
N MET A 161 15.39 0.52 -11.96
CA MET A 161 14.38 -0.12 -11.10
C MET A 161 15.05 -0.87 -9.95
N THR A 162 16.16 -1.55 -10.21
CA THR A 162 16.90 -2.24 -9.15
C THR A 162 17.45 -1.25 -8.11
N ALA A 163 18.02 -0.14 -8.56
CA ALA A 163 18.50 0.92 -7.68
C ALA A 163 17.32 1.54 -6.89
N PHE A 164 16.22 1.86 -7.56
CA PHE A 164 15.04 2.47 -6.97
C PHE A 164 14.39 1.57 -5.91
N TYR A 165 14.24 0.27 -6.18
CA TYR A 165 13.76 -0.69 -5.20
C TYR A 165 14.65 -0.71 -3.95
N ASN A 166 15.96 -0.76 -4.13
CA ASN A 166 16.92 -0.80 -3.03
C ASN A 166 16.95 0.50 -2.22
N GLU A 167 16.67 1.65 -2.83
CA GLU A 167 16.54 2.92 -2.12
C GLU A 167 15.39 2.93 -1.11
N TYR A 168 14.29 2.22 -1.40
CA TYR A 168 13.16 2.09 -0.46
C TYR A 168 13.34 0.95 0.53
N LYS A 169 14.13 -0.08 0.20
CA LYS A 169 14.27 -1.27 1.02
C LYS A 169 15.17 -1.00 2.24
N THR A 170 14.63 -1.31 3.41
CA THR A 170 15.35 -1.30 4.70
C THR A 170 15.20 -2.64 5.39
N GLU A 171 15.88 -2.85 6.53
CA GLU A 171 15.73 -4.06 7.34
C GLU A 171 14.33 -4.20 7.97
N ASN A 172 13.65 -3.08 8.18
CA ASN A 172 12.41 -3.00 8.96
C ASN A 172 11.15 -2.80 8.13
N ASN A 173 11.26 -2.66 6.80
CA ASN A 173 10.11 -2.47 5.94
C ASN A 173 9.93 -3.60 4.91
N LYS A 174 8.73 -3.64 4.34
CA LYS A 174 8.38 -4.50 3.21
C LYS A 174 8.25 -3.63 1.95
N VAL A 175 8.99 -3.98 0.89
CA VAL A 175 8.81 -3.35 -0.43
C VAL A 175 8.16 -4.35 -1.35
N ILE A 176 7.04 -3.97 -1.96
CA ILE A 176 6.29 -4.78 -2.92
C ILE A 176 6.47 -4.14 -4.30
N PHE A 177 7.12 -4.86 -5.19
CA PHE A 177 7.22 -4.48 -6.60
C PHE A 177 5.95 -4.93 -7.34
N ALA A 178 5.20 -3.97 -7.89
CA ALA A 178 4.03 -4.24 -8.73
C ALA A 178 4.40 -4.05 -10.19
N THR A 179 4.17 -5.08 -11.03
CA THR A 179 4.36 -4.93 -12.47
C THR A 179 3.37 -3.90 -13.04
N SER A 180 3.73 -3.27 -14.17
CA SER A 180 2.79 -2.41 -14.90
C SER A 180 1.55 -3.22 -15.29
N PRO A 181 0.34 -2.73 -15.05
CA PRO A 181 -0.88 -3.39 -15.53
C PRO A 181 -0.89 -3.51 -17.05
N LYS A 182 -1.62 -4.48 -17.58
CA LYS A 182 -1.78 -4.66 -19.02
C LYS A 182 -2.42 -3.42 -19.64
N CYS A 183 -1.87 -2.95 -20.75
CA CYS A 183 -2.45 -1.89 -21.56
C CYS A 183 -3.28 -2.52 -22.69
N TYR A 184 -4.44 -1.94 -22.98
CA TYR A 184 -5.31 -2.38 -24.10
C TYR A 184 -5.36 -1.37 -25.25
N GLN A 185 -4.59 -0.27 -25.15
CA GLN A 185 -4.44 0.70 -26.23
C GLN A 185 -3.59 0.10 -27.36
N THR A 186 -4.16 -0.01 -28.55
CA THR A 186 -3.49 -0.62 -29.70
C THR A 186 -2.96 0.39 -30.72
N THR A 187 -3.51 1.62 -30.73
CA THR A 187 -3.19 2.66 -31.73
C THR A 187 -3.22 4.05 -31.12
N GLY A 188 -2.51 4.98 -31.72
CA GLY A 188 -2.73 6.42 -31.56
C GLY A 188 -2.03 7.12 -30.40
N ASN A 189 -1.35 6.41 -29.49
CA ASN A 189 -0.67 6.99 -28.34
C ASN A 189 0.78 6.51 -28.22
N ASP A 190 1.56 7.24 -27.42
CA ASP A 190 2.93 6.83 -27.05
C ASP A 190 2.91 5.56 -26.17
N ILE A 191 1.86 5.33 -25.38
CA ILE A 191 1.64 4.12 -24.58
C ILE A 191 0.75 3.18 -25.37
N THR A 192 1.27 2.01 -25.76
CA THR A 192 0.51 0.97 -26.46
C THR A 192 0.71 -0.38 -25.79
N GLN A 193 -0.20 -1.32 -26.08
CA GLN A 193 -0.12 -2.70 -25.58
C GLN A 193 1.24 -3.33 -25.87
N GLU A 194 1.75 -3.22 -27.10
CA GLU A 194 3.05 -3.79 -27.50
C GLU A 194 4.21 -3.19 -26.71
N LYS A 195 4.19 -1.85 -26.49
CA LYS A 195 5.25 -1.17 -25.75
C LYS A 195 5.23 -1.52 -24.26
N VAL A 196 4.04 -1.58 -23.64
CA VAL A 196 3.89 -1.98 -22.22
C VAL A 196 4.25 -3.46 -22.02
N GLU A 197 3.98 -4.32 -23.02
CA GLU A 197 4.43 -5.72 -23.01
C GLU A 197 5.95 -5.82 -22.90
N LYS A 198 6.72 -5.00 -23.63
CA LYS A 198 8.19 -4.97 -23.50
C LYS A 198 8.65 -4.59 -22.10
N VAL A 199 8.01 -3.62 -21.49
CA VAL A 199 8.27 -3.24 -20.09
C VAL A 199 7.98 -4.42 -19.15
N TYR A 200 6.82 -5.06 -19.33
CA TYR A 200 6.45 -6.21 -18.52
C TYR A 200 7.44 -7.38 -18.62
N GLN A 201 7.96 -7.69 -19.82
CA GLN A 201 8.97 -8.74 -19.98
C GLN A 201 10.26 -8.41 -19.20
N ALA A 202 10.71 -7.15 -19.19
CA ALA A 202 11.82 -6.71 -18.37
C ALA A 202 11.51 -6.79 -16.86
N GLN A 203 10.30 -6.46 -16.46
CA GLN A 203 9.84 -6.58 -15.07
C GLN A 203 9.82 -8.05 -14.61
N LYS A 204 9.36 -8.97 -15.46
CA LYS A 204 9.45 -10.42 -15.19
C LYS A 204 10.88 -10.90 -15.04
N ALA A 205 11.79 -10.42 -15.91
CA ALA A 205 13.20 -10.74 -15.79
C ALA A 205 13.79 -10.25 -14.45
N LEU A 206 13.48 -9.01 -14.05
CA LEU A 206 13.90 -8.45 -12.76
C LEU A 206 13.41 -9.28 -11.56
N ILE A 207 12.13 -9.70 -11.57
CA ILE A 207 11.59 -10.56 -10.52
C ILE A 207 12.33 -11.89 -10.44
N LYS A 208 12.66 -12.48 -11.59
CA LYS A 208 13.41 -13.74 -11.67
C LYS A 208 14.86 -13.58 -11.19
N GLU A 209 15.51 -12.47 -11.55
CA GLU A 209 16.88 -12.15 -11.16
C GLU A 209 16.98 -11.79 -9.67
N ASN A 210 15.92 -11.28 -9.07
CA ASN A 210 15.86 -10.82 -7.68
C ASN A 210 14.85 -11.64 -6.86
N ALA A 211 15.10 -12.93 -6.69
CA ALA A 211 14.17 -13.87 -6.03
C ALA A 211 13.79 -13.49 -4.58
N ALA A 212 14.52 -12.56 -3.95
CA ALA A 212 14.20 -12.02 -2.63
C ALA A 212 13.19 -10.86 -2.66
N TRP A 213 12.85 -10.34 -3.83
CA TRP A 213 11.87 -9.28 -3.95
C TRP A 213 10.46 -9.83 -3.69
N ASP A 214 9.71 -9.09 -2.90
CA ASP A 214 8.28 -9.32 -2.81
C ASP A 214 7.59 -8.60 -3.98
N PHE A 215 6.72 -9.29 -4.70
CA PHE A 215 6.10 -8.74 -5.90
C PHE A 215 4.63 -9.11 -6.04
N ILE A 216 3.93 -8.35 -6.88
CA ILE A 216 2.60 -8.66 -7.36
C ILE A 216 2.56 -8.47 -8.89
N ASP A 217 2.12 -9.48 -9.62
CA ASP A 217 2.00 -9.43 -11.07
C ASP A 217 0.66 -8.79 -11.48
N MET A 218 0.67 -7.44 -11.58
CA MET A 218 -0.51 -6.70 -11.97
C MET A 218 -0.83 -6.84 -13.47
N TYR A 219 0.18 -7.15 -14.30
CA TYR A 219 -0.06 -7.41 -15.71
C TYR A 219 -0.94 -8.64 -15.90
N GLU A 220 -0.57 -9.78 -15.31
CA GLU A 220 -1.37 -11.01 -15.38
C GLU A 220 -2.73 -10.84 -14.69
N LYS A 221 -2.78 -10.14 -13.56
CA LYS A 221 -4.05 -9.88 -12.85
C LYS A 221 -5.04 -9.06 -13.67
N THR A 222 -4.56 -8.16 -14.53
CA THR A 222 -5.41 -7.32 -15.39
C THR A 222 -5.62 -7.90 -16.79
N GLU A 223 -4.99 -9.02 -17.13
CA GLU A 223 -5.24 -9.71 -18.39
C GLU A 223 -6.69 -10.16 -18.52
N GLY A 224 -7.28 -9.98 -19.72
CA GLY A 224 -8.70 -10.28 -19.98
C GLY A 224 -9.71 -9.35 -19.31
N LYS A 225 -9.26 -8.24 -18.69
CA LYS A 225 -10.11 -7.31 -17.92
C LYS A 225 -10.24 -5.93 -18.56
N GLU A 226 -10.36 -5.87 -19.89
CA GLU A 226 -10.47 -4.60 -20.62
C GLU A 226 -11.65 -3.73 -20.16
N ASN A 227 -12.71 -4.34 -19.63
CA ASN A 227 -13.88 -3.67 -19.08
C ASN A 227 -13.57 -2.83 -17.81
N LEU A 228 -12.41 -3.01 -17.19
CA LEU A 228 -11.96 -2.23 -16.05
C LEU A 228 -11.28 -0.91 -16.47
N TYR A 229 -11.07 -0.70 -17.76
CA TYR A 229 -10.35 0.45 -18.29
C TYR A 229 -11.29 1.52 -18.84
N ASN A 230 -10.83 2.76 -18.81
CA ASN A 230 -11.45 3.88 -19.49
C ASN A 230 -11.32 3.78 -21.01
N THR A 231 -11.88 4.74 -21.73
CA THR A 231 -11.87 4.79 -23.20
C THR A 231 -10.46 4.87 -23.79
N ASP A 232 -9.49 5.42 -23.04
CA ASP A 232 -8.08 5.48 -23.44
C ASP A 232 -7.34 4.13 -23.33
N LYS A 233 -7.97 3.13 -22.72
CA LYS A 233 -7.43 1.76 -22.59
C LYS A 233 -6.08 1.66 -21.85
N VAL A 234 -5.73 2.72 -21.11
CA VAL A 234 -4.55 2.82 -20.25
C VAL A 234 -4.96 3.01 -18.79
N HIS A 235 -5.83 3.99 -18.53
CA HIS A 235 -6.29 4.32 -17.20
C HIS A 235 -7.55 3.54 -16.81
N PHE A 236 -7.71 3.34 -15.51
CA PHE A 236 -8.80 2.52 -14.97
C PHE A 236 -10.08 3.33 -14.72
N THR A 237 -11.21 2.65 -14.82
CA THR A 237 -12.48 3.10 -14.24
C THR A 237 -12.44 3.00 -12.71
N ASP A 238 -13.44 3.55 -12.02
CA ASP A 238 -13.58 3.39 -10.57
C ASP A 238 -13.61 1.91 -10.14
N ALA A 239 -14.26 1.05 -10.92
CA ALA A 239 -14.27 -0.40 -10.70
C ALA A 239 -12.87 -1.01 -10.90
N GLY A 240 -12.10 -0.50 -11.86
CA GLY A 240 -10.72 -0.93 -12.09
C GLY A 240 -9.79 -0.55 -10.94
N TYR A 241 -9.89 0.67 -10.43
CA TYR A 241 -9.12 1.08 -9.26
C TYR A 241 -9.49 0.32 -7.98
N LEU A 242 -10.77 -0.03 -7.79
CA LEU A 242 -11.19 -0.92 -6.72
C LEU A 242 -10.53 -2.30 -6.87
N TYR A 243 -10.55 -2.87 -8.08
CA TYR A 243 -9.92 -4.16 -8.35
C TYR A 243 -8.40 -4.15 -8.03
N ILE A 244 -7.68 -3.07 -8.39
CA ILE A 244 -6.26 -2.93 -8.01
C ILE A 244 -6.12 -2.91 -6.48
N ALA A 245 -6.97 -2.15 -5.78
CA ALA A 245 -6.94 -2.09 -4.31
C ALA A 245 -7.19 -3.45 -3.67
N GLU A 246 -8.13 -4.24 -4.19
CA GLU A 246 -8.39 -5.62 -3.75
C GLU A 246 -7.16 -6.52 -3.94
N CYS A 247 -6.49 -6.43 -5.09
CA CYS A 247 -5.26 -7.17 -5.35
C CYS A 247 -4.14 -6.78 -4.37
N MET A 248 -3.98 -5.49 -4.05
CA MET A 248 -2.99 -5.02 -3.09
C MET A 248 -3.35 -5.42 -1.67
N TYR A 249 -4.63 -5.37 -1.29
CA TYR A 249 -5.12 -5.86 -0.01
C TYR A 249 -4.78 -7.34 0.20
N GLU A 250 -5.08 -8.18 -0.78
CA GLU A 250 -4.75 -9.62 -0.74
C GLU A 250 -3.25 -9.84 -0.61
N LYS A 251 -2.43 -9.05 -1.32
CA LYS A 251 -0.97 -9.13 -1.25
C LYS A 251 -0.40 -8.73 0.11
N ILE A 252 -0.97 -7.71 0.74
CA ILE A 252 -0.54 -7.22 2.06
C ILE A 252 -0.96 -8.16 3.17
N THR A 253 -2.22 -8.60 3.16
CA THR A 253 -2.84 -9.32 4.29
C THR A 253 -2.80 -10.83 4.16
N GLY A 254 -2.62 -11.37 2.96
CA GLY A 254 -2.80 -12.79 2.64
C GLY A 254 -4.25 -13.25 2.68
N LYS A 255 -5.22 -12.33 2.80
CA LYS A 255 -6.66 -12.63 2.87
C LYS A 255 -7.34 -12.10 1.62
N LYS A 256 -8.44 -12.73 1.21
CA LYS A 256 -9.29 -12.16 0.16
C LYS A 256 -9.88 -10.83 0.62
N ALA A 257 -9.96 -9.88 -0.30
CA ALA A 257 -10.62 -8.61 -0.02
C ALA A 257 -12.08 -8.86 0.39
N PRO A 258 -12.59 -8.14 1.40
CA PRO A 258 -13.99 -8.25 1.75
C PRO A 258 -14.82 -7.84 0.53
N ILE A 259 -15.77 -8.70 0.15
CA ILE A 259 -16.73 -8.39 -0.90
C ILE A 259 -17.64 -7.31 -0.30
N GLU A 260 -17.63 -6.10 -0.89
CA GLU A 260 -18.76 -5.19 -0.65
C GLU A 260 -20.00 -5.92 -1.18
N GLU A 261 -20.82 -6.45 -0.29
CA GLU A 261 -22.14 -6.93 -0.69
C GLU A 261 -22.85 -5.75 -1.35
N LYS A 262 -23.01 -5.82 -2.67
CA LYS A 262 -23.91 -4.91 -3.37
C LYS A 262 -25.30 -5.19 -2.82
N VAL A 263 -25.69 -4.41 -1.83
CA VAL A 263 -27.07 -4.44 -1.33
C VAL A 263 -27.95 -4.18 -2.55
N LYS A 264 -28.65 -5.22 -3.01
CA LYS A 264 -29.71 -5.05 -4.01
C LYS A 264 -30.81 -4.24 -3.36
N ILE A 265 -30.80 -2.93 -3.61
CA ILE A 265 -31.88 -2.06 -3.20
C ILE A 265 -33.09 -2.47 -4.05
N PRO A 266 -34.19 -2.93 -3.44
CA PRO A 266 -35.43 -3.14 -4.20
C PRO A 266 -35.87 -1.78 -4.75
N HIS A 267 -35.84 -1.61 -6.08
CA HIS A 267 -36.41 -0.45 -6.71
C HIS A 267 -37.93 -0.51 -6.56
N THR A 268 -38.46 0.14 -5.55
CA THR A 268 -39.82 0.68 -5.60
C THR A 268 -39.69 2.16 -5.97
N GLN A 269 -39.89 2.45 -7.28
CA GLN A 269 -40.02 3.83 -7.73
C GLN A 269 -41.28 4.42 -7.13
N GLN A 270 -41.13 5.26 -6.12
CA GLN A 270 -42.10 6.34 -5.88
C GLN A 270 -41.40 7.66 -6.22
N SER A 271 -41.97 8.36 -7.16
CA SER A 271 -41.50 9.65 -7.65
C SER A 271 -41.54 10.69 -6.53
N GLY A 272 -40.39 11.27 -6.20
CA GLY A 272 -40.32 12.55 -5.49
C GLY A 272 -39.48 12.60 -4.21
N GLU A 273 -38.87 11.51 -3.75
CA GLU A 273 -38.03 11.55 -2.55
C GLU A 273 -36.55 11.28 -2.88
N THR A 274 -35.67 12.14 -2.34
CA THR A 274 -34.22 12.00 -2.46
C THR A 274 -33.73 11.19 -1.28
N ASN A 275 -33.30 9.97 -1.54
CA ASN A 275 -32.74 9.08 -0.50
C ASN A 275 -31.25 9.32 -0.32
N TYR A 276 -30.79 9.52 0.91
CA TYR A 276 -29.38 9.66 1.28
C TYR A 276 -28.89 8.38 1.97
N PHE A 277 -27.70 7.93 1.57
CA PHE A 277 -26.98 6.84 2.23
C PHE A 277 -25.76 7.39 2.96
N THR A 278 -25.62 7.06 4.23
CA THR A 278 -24.42 7.34 5.02
C THR A 278 -23.78 6.03 5.46
N PHE A 279 -22.44 5.95 5.33
CA PHE A 279 -21.64 4.85 5.85
C PHE A 279 -20.97 5.30 7.14
N ALA A 280 -21.26 4.64 8.24
CA ALA A 280 -20.55 4.80 9.49
C ALA A 280 -20.13 3.41 10.00
N GLU A 281 -18.85 3.24 10.29
CA GLU A 281 -18.26 2.04 10.92
C GLU A 281 -18.65 0.69 10.30
N GLY A 282 -18.68 0.60 8.97
CA GLY A 282 -18.95 -0.66 8.27
C GLY A 282 -20.42 -1.11 8.32
N LYS A 283 -21.34 -0.25 8.76
CA LYS A 283 -22.79 -0.46 8.67
C LYS A 283 -23.41 0.58 7.76
N MET A 284 -24.35 0.12 6.93
CA MET A 284 -25.19 1.00 6.12
C MET A 284 -26.42 1.36 6.94
N GLU A 285 -26.61 2.64 7.22
CA GLU A 285 -27.86 3.14 7.80
C GLU A 285 -28.70 3.80 6.71
N TYR A 286 -29.96 3.44 6.64
CA TYR A 286 -30.95 3.97 5.71
C TYR A 286 -31.88 4.90 6.46
N SER A 287 -32.01 6.14 6.01
CA SER A 287 -33.04 7.07 6.48
C SER A 287 -33.98 7.42 5.33
N LEU A 288 -35.29 7.26 5.57
CA LEU A 288 -36.35 7.71 4.69
C LEU A 288 -36.52 9.22 4.81
#